data_96774e5f3e6f68130f3d05799559f064
#
_entry.id   96774e5f3e6f68130f3d05799559f064
#
_cell.length_a   1.000
_cell.length_b   1.000
_cell.length_c   1.000
_cell.angle_alpha   90.00
_cell.angle_beta   90.00
_cell.angle_gamma   90.00
#
_symmetry.space_group_name_H-M   'P 1'
#
loop_
_entity.id
_entity.type
_entity.pdbx_description
1 polymer ?
#
loop_
_entity_poly.entity_id
_entity_poly.type
_entity_poly.pdbx_seq_one_letter_code
_entity_poly.pdbx_strand_id
1 'polypeptide(L)'
;MSSRKKSSKKRAWMIFFIGIILGIIVMLCGNKAMYHYGTDAYCESCHVHPHSFDTWKKSSHYNNRSGVKVHCIECHLPPKGSFRHFREKARTGLHDLWAYWTKDSASFNWEAKQQLDYAVKIVYNESCKECHVNLFPKGLSDDGGTAHLYYEANEKKLNLQCISCHLDVGHYNPNFKHAKMTGVPTISSASAEMFTEPAQVTKFENYTEQIPGTSVSFDMIAIPGGGFKMGSPAKEKFRRDDEGPVRDVTVSRFFMGKAQVSWDEFWSYHIETSSEGRIPPEIMRERNLNAFTVDAISGPTPPFGDATQGWGSGARPAITMTHYSAEIYCQWLSMKTGKKYRLPTEAEWEYAARGGTETPYFFSGNPKKFSSQGWWNKMFGPDTVTINTFVIYNLNSGMKTQEPSHVRENPFGLKNMLGNVLEYCSDWYAPDAYSKTGASVTNPTGPEEGTEYVVRGGHYANDAADVRVASRFATQSEEWLKTDPQQPKSIWWYSDVKGIGFRVVCEPDSIIQ
;
A
#
# COMPACT_ATOMS: atom_id res chain seq x y z
N MET A 1 33.92 63.83 8.90
CA MET A 1 33.11 62.76 9.55
C MET A 1 32.82 61.51 8.68
N SER A 2 33.24 61.48 7.43
CA SER A 2 32.90 60.36 6.48
C SER A 2 33.83 59.14 6.54
N SER A 3 35.09 59.26 6.99
CA SER A 3 36.03 58.12 6.95
C SER A 3 35.89 57.08 8.09
N ARG A 4 35.37 57.51 9.25
CA ARG A 4 35.16 56.59 10.41
C ARG A 4 33.98 55.59 10.18
N LYS A 5 32.94 55.95 9.41
CA LYS A 5 31.81 55.07 9.11
C LYS A 5 32.17 53.95 8.13
N LYS A 6 33.07 54.18 7.16
CA LYS A 6 33.53 53.14 6.21
C LYS A 6 34.42 52.08 6.87
N SER A 7 35.24 52.44 7.86
CA SER A 7 36.09 51.49 8.62
C SER A 7 35.28 50.53 9.50
N SER A 8 34.19 51.00 10.12
CA SER A 8 33.30 50.19 10.97
C SER A 8 32.57 49.10 10.16
N LYS A 9 32.05 49.46 8.97
CA LYS A 9 31.39 48.47 8.10
C LYS A 9 32.35 47.40 7.59
N LYS A 10 33.59 47.76 7.21
CA LYS A 10 34.57 46.76 6.78
C LYS A 10 34.94 45.78 7.90
N ARG A 11 35.09 46.23 9.14
CA ARG A 11 35.34 45.37 10.31
C ARG A 11 34.14 44.44 10.59
N ALA A 12 32.90 44.92 10.49
CA ALA A 12 31.71 44.10 10.67
C ALA A 12 31.61 42.99 9.61
N TRP A 13 31.89 43.30 8.35
CA TRP A 13 31.94 42.30 7.28
C TRP A 13 33.05 41.28 7.47
N MET A 14 34.24 41.74 7.93
CA MET A 14 35.35 40.84 8.22
C MET A 14 34.99 39.85 9.35
N ILE A 15 34.39 40.31 10.45
CA ILE A 15 33.93 39.48 11.56
C ILE A 15 32.89 38.48 11.08
N PHE A 16 31.95 38.93 10.24
CA PHE A 16 30.90 38.08 9.64
C PHE A 16 31.50 36.94 8.78
N PHE A 17 32.46 37.26 7.89
CA PHE A 17 33.14 36.23 7.08
C PHE A 17 34.01 35.31 7.90
N ILE A 18 34.71 35.80 8.92
CA ILE A 18 35.44 34.95 9.86
C ILE A 18 34.50 34.01 10.60
N GLY A 19 33.34 34.48 11.03
CA GLY A 19 32.30 33.66 11.65
C GLY A 19 31.76 32.56 10.71
N ILE A 20 31.55 32.88 9.45
CA ILE A 20 31.14 31.88 8.43
C ILE A 20 32.22 30.81 8.24
N ILE A 21 33.47 31.24 8.06
CA ILE A 21 34.62 30.32 7.88
C ILE A 21 34.77 29.40 9.10
N LEU A 22 34.70 29.99 10.30
CA LEU A 22 34.77 29.21 11.54
C LEU A 22 33.61 28.22 11.66
N GLY A 23 32.40 28.63 11.30
CA GLY A 23 31.20 27.78 11.25
C GLY A 23 31.37 26.61 10.27
N ILE A 24 31.93 26.88 9.09
CA ILE A 24 32.21 25.83 8.09
C ILE A 24 33.28 24.85 8.63
N ILE A 25 34.34 25.35 9.24
CA ILE A 25 35.40 24.50 9.84
C ILE A 25 34.79 23.61 10.94
N VAL A 26 34.02 24.19 11.85
CA VAL A 26 33.35 23.44 12.92
C VAL A 26 32.42 22.37 12.35
N MET A 27 31.66 22.69 11.30
CA MET A 27 30.77 21.76 10.61
C MET A 27 31.54 20.62 9.94
N LEU A 28 32.63 20.92 9.24
CA LEU A 28 33.46 19.90 8.58
C LEU A 28 34.18 18.99 9.60
N CYS A 29 34.76 19.57 10.64
CA CYS A 29 35.39 18.82 11.73
C CYS A 29 34.37 17.98 12.49
N GLY A 30 33.21 18.54 12.77
CA GLY A 30 32.08 17.83 13.40
C GLY A 30 31.61 16.66 12.55
N ASN A 31 31.45 16.86 11.25
CA ASN A 31 31.02 15.78 10.34
C ASN A 31 32.09 14.66 10.26
N LYS A 32 33.35 15.00 10.17
CA LYS A 32 34.46 14.01 10.18
C LYS A 32 34.53 13.25 11.49
N ALA A 33 34.36 13.91 12.62
CA ALA A 33 34.29 13.28 13.94
C ALA A 33 33.07 12.34 14.02
N MET A 34 31.91 12.81 13.60
CA MET A 34 30.66 12.00 13.56
C MET A 34 30.80 10.73 12.71
N TYR A 35 31.53 10.83 11.58
CA TYR A 35 31.81 9.67 10.75
C TYR A 35 32.72 8.68 11.46
N HIS A 36 33.84 9.15 12.02
CA HIS A 36 34.86 8.33 12.72
C HIS A 36 34.25 7.58 13.91
N TYR A 37 33.50 8.28 14.76
CA TYR A 37 32.81 7.70 15.92
C TYR A 37 31.58 6.86 15.60
N GLY A 38 31.30 6.65 14.34
CA GLY A 38 30.23 5.77 13.84
C GLY A 38 30.73 4.52 13.13
N THR A 39 32.02 4.23 13.16
CA THR A 39 32.58 3.03 12.53
C THR A 39 32.58 1.84 13.49
N ASP A 40 32.40 0.62 12.93
CA ASP A 40 32.50 -0.61 13.74
C ASP A 40 33.84 -0.73 14.44
N ALA A 41 34.94 -0.34 13.78
CA ALA A 41 36.26 -0.35 14.34
C ALA A 41 36.38 0.54 15.60
N TYR A 42 35.67 1.69 15.64
CA TYR A 42 35.58 2.50 16.84
C TYR A 42 34.79 1.80 17.94
N CYS A 43 33.66 1.18 17.61
CA CYS A 43 32.87 0.40 18.57
C CYS A 43 33.69 -0.79 19.13
N GLU A 44 34.47 -1.47 18.28
CA GLU A 44 35.33 -2.59 18.67
C GLU A 44 36.48 -2.13 19.61
N SER A 45 37.00 -0.92 19.41
CA SER A 45 38.11 -0.40 20.23
C SER A 45 37.73 -0.12 21.69
N CYS A 46 36.42 -0.16 22.01
CA CYS A 46 35.94 0.12 23.36
C CYS A 46 35.93 -1.16 24.21
N HIS A 47 36.72 -1.19 25.29
CA HIS A 47 36.83 -2.36 26.17
C HIS A 47 35.53 -2.77 26.87
N VAL A 48 34.52 -1.93 26.89
CA VAL A 48 33.19 -2.25 27.49
C VAL A 48 32.25 -2.98 26.55
N HIS A 49 32.63 -3.22 25.27
CA HIS A 49 31.79 -3.86 24.26
C HIS A 49 32.31 -5.17 23.64
N PRO A 50 33.31 -5.89 24.20
CA PRO A 50 33.88 -7.06 23.52
C PRO A 50 32.85 -8.18 23.27
N HIS A 51 31.97 -8.44 24.23
CA HIS A 51 30.90 -9.44 24.10
C HIS A 51 29.91 -9.09 22.99
N SER A 52 29.51 -7.84 22.90
CA SER A 52 28.54 -7.38 21.87
C SER A 52 29.15 -7.52 20.47
N PHE A 53 30.45 -7.23 20.32
CA PHE A 53 31.15 -7.36 19.05
C PHE A 53 31.32 -8.81 18.60
N ASP A 54 31.69 -9.71 19.53
CA ASP A 54 31.83 -11.14 19.23
C ASP A 54 30.52 -11.81 18.87
N THR A 55 29.43 -11.45 19.54
CA THR A 55 28.09 -11.96 19.24
C THR A 55 27.54 -11.40 17.93
N TRP A 56 27.84 -10.14 17.60
CA TRP A 56 27.48 -9.54 16.32
C TRP A 56 28.19 -10.21 15.14
N LYS A 57 29.49 -10.51 15.22
CA LYS A 57 30.23 -11.23 14.18
C LYS A 57 29.65 -12.62 13.89
N LYS A 58 28.97 -13.24 14.84
CA LYS A 58 28.30 -14.54 14.70
C LYS A 58 26.85 -14.43 14.24
N SER A 59 26.29 -13.22 14.18
CA SER A 59 24.88 -12.98 13.83
C SER A 59 24.63 -13.10 12.33
N SER A 60 23.34 -13.24 11.97
CA SER A 60 22.88 -13.25 10.59
C SER A 60 23.11 -11.91 9.87
N HIS A 61 23.20 -10.79 10.60
CA HIS A 61 23.46 -9.47 10.03
C HIS A 61 24.93 -9.20 9.73
N TYR A 62 25.83 -10.00 10.24
CA TYR A 62 27.25 -9.95 9.87
C TYR A 62 27.64 -11.05 8.89
N ASN A 63 27.18 -12.28 9.15
CA ASN A 63 27.54 -13.47 8.39
C ASN A 63 26.31 -14.06 7.67
N ASN A 64 26.03 -13.56 6.48
CA ASN A 64 24.89 -13.97 5.67
C ASN A 64 25.30 -14.33 4.23
N ARG A 65 24.42 -15.01 3.52
CA ARG A 65 24.66 -15.46 2.13
C ARG A 65 24.75 -14.33 1.11
N SER A 66 24.19 -13.16 1.41
CA SER A 66 24.20 -12.01 0.50
C SER A 66 25.50 -11.21 0.55
N GLY A 67 26.34 -11.43 1.56
CA GLY A 67 27.56 -10.67 1.78
C GLY A 67 27.34 -9.24 2.28
N VAL A 68 26.08 -8.85 2.55
CA VAL A 68 25.74 -7.53 3.09
C VAL A 68 26.05 -7.52 4.58
N LYS A 69 26.90 -6.60 5.02
CA LYS A 69 27.22 -6.39 6.42
C LYS A 69 26.42 -5.23 6.98
N VAL A 70 25.63 -5.48 8.02
CA VAL A 70 24.89 -4.43 8.73
C VAL A 70 25.77 -3.89 9.86
N HIS A 71 25.98 -2.58 9.88
CA HIS A 71 26.84 -1.91 10.84
C HIS A 71 26.11 -1.61 12.16
N CYS A 72 26.86 -1.56 13.27
CA CYS A 72 26.29 -1.33 14.61
C CYS A 72 25.34 -0.13 14.66
N ILE A 73 25.74 0.99 14.04
CA ILE A 73 24.95 2.22 14.03
C ILE A 73 23.66 2.13 13.22
N GLU A 74 23.53 1.15 12.33
CA GLU A 74 22.34 0.95 11.49
C GLU A 74 21.18 0.28 12.24
N CYS A 75 21.46 -0.29 13.41
CA CYS A 75 20.44 -0.82 14.33
C CYS A 75 20.26 0.08 15.56
N HIS A 76 21.39 0.63 16.08
CA HIS A 76 21.44 1.33 17.36
C HIS A 76 21.25 2.85 17.26
N LEU A 77 21.03 3.39 16.08
CA LEU A 77 20.68 4.80 15.86
C LEU A 77 19.49 4.92 14.91
N PRO A 78 18.68 5.97 15.05
CA PRO A 78 17.64 6.27 14.07
C PRO A 78 18.20 6.50 12.67
N PRO A 79 17.39 6.45 11.61
CA PRO A 79 17.79 6.69 10.22
C PRO A 79 18.65 7.95 10.03
N LYS A 80 19.69 7.82 9.17
CA LYS A 80 20.62 8.92 8.85
C LYS A 80 19.86 10.12 8.25
N GLY A 81 20.39 11.34 8.48
CA GLY A 81 19.84 12.57 7.91
C GLY A 81 18.76 13.26 8.76
N SER A 82 18.31 12.66 9.86
CA SER A 82 17.36 13.29 10.79
C SER A 82 18.08 13.99 11.95
N PHE A 83 17.46 15.07 12.48
CA PHE A 83 17.95 15.70 13.73
C PHE A 83 17.91 14.71 14.90
N ARG A 84 16.97 13.76 14.88
CA ARG A 84 16.88 12.67 15.87
C ARG A 84 18.13 11.79 15.85
N HIS A 85 18.64 11.44 14.67
CA HIS A 85 19.91 10.68 14.53
C HIS A 85 21.06 11.39 15.23
N PHE A 86 21.25 12.69 14.95
CA PHE A 86 22.31 13.50 15.55
C PHE A 86 22.18 13.54 17.09
N ARG A 87 20.98 13.81 17.58
CA ARG A 87 20.71 13.88 19.03
C ARG A 87 21.01 12.55 19.74
N GLU A 88 20.49 11.45 19.19
CA GLU A 88 20.69 10.13 19.80
C GLU A 88 22.14 9.69 19.71
N LYS A 89 22.84 9.98 18.62
CA LYS A 89 24.27 9.70 18.48
C LYS A 89 25.10 10.48 19.51
N ALA A 90 24.81 11.74 19.74
CA ALA A 90 25.49 12.53 20.76
C ALA A 90 25.21 11.99 22.18
N ARG A 91 23.95 11.63 22.46
CA ARG A 91 23.52 11.10 23.76
C ARG A 91 24.17 9.76 24.08
N THR A 92 24.13 8.81 23.14
CA THR A 92 24.71 7.48 23.33
C THR A 92 26.22 7.54 23.38
N GLY A 93 26.87 8.34 22.51
CA GLY A 93 28.32 8.51 22.52
C GLY A 93 28.86 9.12 23.81
N LEU A 94 28.17 10.10 24.41
CA LEU A 94 28.52 10.62 25.73
C LEU A 94 28.35 9.59 26.85
N HIS A 95 27.27 8.80 26.78
CA HIS A 95 27.05 7.71 27.72
C HIS A 95 28.13 6.62 27.64
N ASP A 96 28.52 6.25 26.43
CA ASP A 96 29.54 5.23 26.19
C ASP A 96 30.93 5.73 26.62
N LEU A 97 31.24 7.01 26.38
CA LEU A 97 32.48 7.64 26.85
C LEU A 97 32.54 7.66 28.38
N TRP A 98 31.43 7.97 29.04
CA TRP A 98 31.32 7.92 30.50
C TRP A 98 31.50 6.48 31.02
N ALA A 99 30.86 5.50 30.37
CA ALA A 99 30.99 4.08 30.71
C ALA A 99 32.45 3.60 30.51
N TYR A 100 33.12 4.06 29.46
CA TYR A 100 34.52 3.74 29.19
C TYR A 100 35.46 4.15 30.36
N TRP A 101 35.19 5.28 30.99
CA TRP A 101 36.03 5.76 32.12
C TRP A 101 35.62 5.21 33.48
N THR A 102 34.43 4.73 33.64
CA THR A 102 33.86 4.43 34.97
C THR A 102 33.49 2.97 35.19
N LYS A 103 33.44 2.15 34.12
CA LYS A 103 32.97 0.77 34.20
C LYS A 103 33.95 -0.21 33.59
N ASP A 104 33.99 -1.43 34.17
CA ASP A 104 34.66 -2.57 33.59
C ASP A 104 33.65 -3.42 32.79
N SER A 105 34.11 -4.07 31.70
CA SER A 105 33.32 -4.98 30.90
C SER A 105 32.75 -6.15 31.72
N ALA A 106 33.45 -6.62 32.74
CA ALA A 106 32.98 -7.66 33.67
C ALA A 106 31.83 -7.21 34.56
N SER A 107 31.59 -5.91 34.71
CA SER A 107 30.48 -5.36 35.50
C SER A 107 29.14 -5.41 34.80
N PHE A 108 29.08 -5.75 33.51
CA PHE A 108 27.85 -5.78 32.75
C PHE A 108 27.19 -7.14 32.79
N ASN A 109 25.90 -7.18 33.09
CA ASN A 109 25.09 -8.37 32.91
C ASN A 109 24.65 -8.46 31.43
N TRP A 110 25.46 -9.15 30.61
CA TRP A 110 25.24 -9.31 29.18
C TRP A 110 23.99 -10.12 28.86
N GLU A 111 23.65 -11.09 29.70
CA GLU A 111 22.45 -11.91 29.53
C GLU A 111 21.19 -11.04 29.69
N ALA A 112 21.14 -10.18 30.69
CA ALA A 112 20.05 -9.23 30.86
C ALA A 112 19.95 -8.22 29.71
N LYS A 113 21.08 -7.80 29.12
CA LYS A 113 21.12 -6.89 27.98
C LYS A 113 20.62 -7.50 26.67
N GLN A 114 20.65 -8.81 26.54
CA GLN A 114 20.12 -9.56 25.41
C GLN A 114 18.61 -9.84 25.53
N GLN A 115 17.97 -9.47 26.64
CA GLN A 115 16.52 -9.62 26.81
C GLN A 115 15.74 -8.54 26.04
N LEU A 116 14.52 -8.87 25.67
CA LEU A 116 13.63 -7.98 24.89
C LEU A 116 13.41 -6.63 25.59
N ASP A 117 13.20 -6.61 26.89
CA ASP A 117 12.96 -5.40 27.67
C ASP A 117 14.10 -4.37 27.60
N TYR A 118 15.32 -4.83 27.30
CA TYR A 118 16.46 -3.97 27.08
C TYR A 118 16.62 -3.63 25.59
N ALA A 119 16.50 -4.60 24.72
CA ALA A 119 16.70 -4.44 23.27
C ALA A 119 15.76 -3.38 22.66
N VAL A 120 14.49 -3.36 23.07
CA VAL A 120 13.50 -2.37 22.60
C VAL A 120 13.85 -0.92 22.93
N LYS A 121 14.77 -0.69 23.87
CA LYS A 121 15.21 0.66 24.29
C LYS A 121 16.38 1.19 23.47
N ILE A 122 17.12 0.30 22.79
CA ILE A 122 18.39 0.61 22.13
C ILE A 122 18.40 0.29 20.63
N VAL A 123 17.33 -0.34 20.11
CA VAL A 123 17.15 -0.64 18.68
C VAL A 123 16.00 0.20 18.15
N TYR A 124 16.15 0.71 16.93
CA TYR A 124 15.18 1.59 16.32
C TYR A 124 14.46 0.86 15.18
N ASN A 125 13.16 0.74 15.29
CA ASN A 125 12.32 0.05 14.33
C ASN A 125 12.41 0.64 12.92
N GLU A 126 12.51 1.98 12.85
CA GLU A 126 12.65 2.70 11.59
C GLU A 126 13.95 2.33 10.85
N SER A 127 15.00 2.01 11.59
CA SER A 127 16.30 1.61 11.01
C SER A 127 16.24 0.20 10.42
N CYS A 128 15.49 -0.71 11.01
CA CYS A 128 15.20 -2.02 10.42
C CYS A 128 14.49 -1.86 9.07
N LYS A 129 13.51 -0.98 9.01
CA LYS A 129 12.68 -0.71 7.83
C LYS A 129 13.44 0.02 6.70
N GLU A 130 14.59 0.64 6.96
CA GLU A 130 15.44 1.20 5.90
C GLU A 130 16.02 0.12 4.98
N CYS A 131 16.38 -1.04 5.52
CA CYS A 131 16.92 -2.17 4.76
C CYS A 131 15.83 -3.20 4.44
N HIS A 132 14.93 -3.46 5.37
CA HIS A 132 13.80 -4.38 5.22
C HIS A 132 12.56 -3.62 4.74
N VAL A 133 12.66 -2.99 3.58
CA VAL A 133 11.54 -2.28 2.93
C VAL A 133 10.42 -3.22 2.50
N ASN A 134 10.75 -4.49 2.28
CA ASN A 134 9.80 -5.55 2.00
C ASN A 134 9.76 -6.52 3.18
N LEU A 135 8.69 -6.51 3.95
CA LEU A 135 8.48 -7.43 5.07
C LEU A 135 8.06 -8.83 4.61
N PHE A 136 7.76 -9.00 3.33
CA PHE A 136 7.34 -10.26 2.71
C PHE A 136 8.33 -10.67 1.61
N PRO A 137 9.61 -10.91 1.95
CA PRO A 137 10.61 -11.28 0.95
C PRO A 137 10.34 -12.69 0.43
N LYS A 138 10.81 -12.92 -0.78
CA LYS A 138 10.87 -14.23 -1.42
C LYS A 138 11.46 -15.29 -0.49
N GLY A 139 10.75 -16.38 -0.31
CA GLY A 139 11.18 -17.49 0.56
C GLY A 139 10.90 -17.27 2.05
N LEU A 140 10.12 -16.24 2.40
CA LEU A 140 9.54 -16.15 3.74
C LEU A 140 8.61 -17.33 3.98
N SER A 141 8.71 -17.98 5.15
CA SER A 141 7.79 -19.05 5.52
C SER A 141 6.36 -18.50 5.72
N ASP A 142 5.36 -19.37 5.62
CA ASP A 142 3.96 -18.99 5.87
C ASP A 142 3.77 -18.41 7.28
N ASP A 143 4.45 -19.02 8.28
CA ASP A 143 4.46 -18.51 9.65
C ASP A 143 5.09 -17.12 9.71
N GLY A 144 6.17 -16.89 8.95
CA GLY A 144 6.81 -15.57 8.82
C GLY A 144 5.89 -14.55 8.16
N GLY A 145 5.19 -14.94 7.10
CA GLY A 145 4.19 -14.08 6.44
C GLY A 145 3.05 -13.70 7.39
N THR A 146 2.49 -14.68 8.09
CA THR A 146 1.44 -14.46 9.10
C THR A 146 1.92 -13.56 10.23
N ALA A 147 3.14 -13.76 10.72
CA ALA A 147 3.72 -12.93 11.77
C ALA A 147 3.92 -11.48 11.33
N HIS A 148 4.34 -11.25 10.08
CA HIS A 148 4.50 -9.90 9.53
C HIS A 148 3.15 -9.22 9.27
N LEU A 149 2.12 -9.94 8.81
CA LEU A 149 0.76 -9.40 8.73
C LEU A 149 0.22 -9.00 10.12
N TYR A 150 0.44 -9.85 11.12
CA TYR A 150 0.08 -9.53 12.50
C TYR A 150 0.82 -8.29 13.00
N TYR A 151 2.11 -8.17 12.69
CA TYR A 151 2.91 -6.99 13.01
C TYR A 151 2.32 -5.72 12.36
N GLU A 152 2.07 -5.71 11.06
CA GLU A 152 1.51 -4.53 10.36
C GLU A 152 0.14 -4.12 10.93
N ALA A 153 -0.73 -5.08 11.19
CA ALA A 153 -2.06 -4.80 11.75
C ALA A 153 -2.02 -4.25 13.19
N ASN A 154 -0.97 -4.57 13.95
CA ASN A 154 -0.92 -4.30 15.40
C ASN A 154 0.26 -3.42 15.83
N GLU A 155 1.18 -3.04 14.94
CA GLU A 155 2.39 -2.27 15.27
C GLU A 155 2.09 -1.08 16.19
N LYS A 156 1.14 -0.24 15.79
CA LYS A 156 0.77 0.96 16.55
C LYS A 156 -0.04 0.66 17.80
N LYS A 157 -0.96 -0.31 17.72
CA LYS A 157 -1.89 -0.65 18.82
C LYS A 157 -1.18 -1.32 19.97
N LEU A 158 -0.25 -2.22 19.68
CA LEU A 158 0.50 -2.99 20.67
C LEU A 158 1.94 -2.50 20.86
N ASN A 159 2.33 -1.41 20.16
CA ASN A 159 3.70 -0.88 20.17
C ASN A 159 4.74 -1.96 19.83
N LEU A 160 4.43 -2.79 18.81
CA LEU A 160 5.31 -3.86 18.38
C LEU A 160 6.53 -3.27 17.66
N GLN A 161 7.68 -3.90 17.87
CA GLN A 161 8.91 -3.58 17.17
C GLN A 161 9.42 -4.83 16.45
N CYS A 162 10.19 -4.66 15.37
CA CYS A 162 10.80 -5.78 14.64
C CYS A 162 11.62 -6.67 15.59
N ILE A 163 12.33 -6.05 16.54
CA ILE A 163 13.14 -6.74 17.56
C ILE A 163 12.29 -7.60 18.51
N SER A 164 10.98 -7.36 18.60
CA SER A 164 10.10 -8.18 19.45
C SER A 164 10.01 -9.63 19.00
N CYS A 165 10.24 -9.88 17.71
CA CYS A 165 10.26 -11.22 17.13
C CYS A 165 11.67 -11.64 16.64
N HIS A 166 12.53 -10.66 16.33
CA HIS A 166 13.85 -10.87 15.73
C HIS A 166 14.99 -10.54 16.70
N LEU A 167 14.91 -11.05 17.94
CA LEU A 167 15.81 -10.66 19.02
C LEU A 167 17.29 -11.09 18.80
N ASP A 168 17.53 -12.15 18.05
CA ASP A 168 18.85 -12.73 17.81
C ASP A 168 19.53 -12.29 16.50
N VAL A 169 18.86 -11.50 15.66
CA VAL A 169 19.39 -11.15 14.33
C VAL A 169 20.63 -10.27 14.36
N GLY A 170 20.74 -9.41 15.37
CA GLY A 170 21.86 -8.49 15.53
C GLY A 170 22.99 -9.04 16.41
N HIS A 171 22.68 -9.89 17.36
CA HIS A 171 23.63 -10.48 18.31
C HIS A 171 23.30 -11.96 18.56
N TYR A 172 24.19 -12.83 18.13
CA TYR A 172 24.01 -14.27 18.30
C TYR A 172 23.97 -14.65 19.79
N ASN A 173 22.93 -15.38 20.17
CA ASN A 173 22.77 -15.97 21.51
C ASN A 173 22.59 -17.49 21.39
N PRO A 174 23.55 -18.33 21.80
CA PRO A 174 23.44 -19.78 21.69
C PRO A 174 22.33 -20.37 22.56
N ASN A 175 21.91 -19.64 23.59
CA ASN A 175 20.84 -20.03 24.50
C ASN A 175 19.47 -19.57 24.01
N PHE A 176 19.44 -18.71 22.98
CA PHE A 176 18.22 -18.33 22.31
C PHE A 176 17.78 -19.53 21.44
N LYS A 177 17.11 -20.47 22.06
CA LYS A 177 16.23 -21.34 21.30
C LYS A 177 15.18 -20.40 20.76
N HIS A 178 15.02 -20.35 19.43
CA HIS A 178 13.82 -19.75 18.85
C HIS A 178 12.67 -20.27 19.69
N ALA A 179 12.21 -19.45 20.60
CA ALA A 179 11.06 -19.80 21.37
C ALA A 179 10.02 -20.11 20.29
N LYS A 180 9.57 -21.33 20.20
CA LYS A 180 8.21 -21.56 19.71
C LYS A 180 7.45 -20.49 20.42
N MET A 181 6.94 -19.50 19.68
CA MET A 181 6.44 -18.25 20.23
C MET A 181 5.44 -18.56 21.32
N THR A 182 5.91 -18.69 22.56
CA THR A 182 5.11 -18.94 23.76
C THR A 182 4.64 -17.61 24.36
N GLY A 183 4.35 -16.67 23.48
CA GLY A 183 3.87 -15.34 23.83
C GLY A 183 3.18 -14.60 22.69
N VAL A 184 3.40 -14.98 21.42
CA VAL A 184 2.31 -14.92 20.46
C VAL A 184 1.40 -16.05 20.89
N PRO A 185 0.11 -15.83 21.10
CA PRO A 185 -0.79 -16.95 21.30
C PRO A 185 -0.44 -17.93 20.20
N THR A 186 0.17 -19.08 20.58
CA THR A 186 0.09 -20.24 19.71
C THR A 186 -1.34 -20.16 19.27
N ILE A 187 -1.58 -20.11 17.94
CA ILE A 187 -2.92 -20.34 17.45
C ILE A 187 -3.23 -21.73 18.03
N SER A 188 -3.61 -21.72 19.31
CA SER A 188 -4.17 -22.87 19.97
C SER A 188 -5.45 -23.16 19.20
N SER A 189 -5.94 -24.36 19.29
CA SER A 189 -7.26 -24.71 18.79
C SER A 189 -8.38 -23.71 19.18
N ALA A 190 -8.17 -22.85 20.19
CA ALA A 190 -9.00 -21.70 20.53
C ALA A 190 -8.80 -20.49 19.59
N SER A 191 -7.69 -20.37 18.86
CA SER A 191 -7.54 -19.34 17.82
C SER A 191 -7.83 -19.90 16.41
N ALA A 192 -8.01 -21.20 16.25
CA ALA A 192 -8.70 -21.75 15.09
C ALA A 192 -10.19 -21.30 15.04
N GLU A 193 -10.75 -20.92 16.17
CA GLU A 193 -12.07 -20.25 16.24
C GLU A 193 -12.05 -18.78 15.76
N MET A 194 -10.87 -18.19 15.52
CA MET A 194 -10.75 -16.83 14.95
C MET A 194 -10.66 -16.84 13.41
N PHE A 195 -10.55 -18.00 12.79
CA PHE A 195 -10.74 -18.19 11.36
C PHE A 195 -12.22 -18.50 11.14
N THR A 196 -13.02 -17.45 11.16
CA THR A 196 -14.44 -17.55 10.88
C THR A 196 -14.65 -18.17 9.49
N GLU A 197 -15.62 -19.07 9.40
CA GLU A 197 -16.13 -19.54 8.10
C GLU A 197 -16.59 -18.34 7.25
N PRO A 198 -16.57 -18.48 5.92
CA PRO A 198 -17.10 -17.43 5.06
C PRO A 198 -18.49 -17.00 5.52
N ALA A 199 -18.78 -15.70 5.46
CA ALA A 199 -20.08 -15.18 5.86
C ALA A 199 -21.21 -15.94 5.17
N GLN A 200 -22.10 -16.55 5.96
CA GLN A 200 -23.30 -17.20 5.43
C GLN A 200 -24.36 -16.12 5.16
N VAL A 201 -24.59 -15.85 3.88
CA VAL A 201 -25.55 -14.84 3.44
C VAL A 201 -26.84 -15.54 3.04
N THR A 202 -27.87 -15.42 3.88
CA THR A 202 -29.18 -16.05 3.63
C THR A 202 -30.21 -15.08 3.07
N LYS A 203 -29.90 -13.77 3.05
CA LYS A 203 -30.78 -12.70 2.57
C LYS A 203 -30.01 -11.71 1.73
N PHE A 204 -30.73 -10.99 0.87
CA PHE A 204 -30.15 -9.91 0.08
C PHE A 204 -30.02 -8.63 0.91
N GLU A 205 -29.05 -8.60 1.81
CA GLU A 205 -28.73 -7.50 2.71
C GLU A 205 -27.21 -7.30 2.75
N ASN A 206 -26.75 -6.12 3.17
CA ASN A 206 -25.31 -5.86 3.35
C ASN A 206 -24.69 -6.87 4.31
N TYR A 207 -23.49 -7.32 3.99
CA TYR A 207 -22.74 -8.24 4.86
C TYR A 207 -21.26 -7.91 4.86
N THR A 208 -20.55 -8.40 5.87
CA THR A 208 -19.10 -8.36 5.91
C THR A 208 -18.55 -9.71 5.51
N GLU A 209 -17.73 -9.74 4.45
CA GLU A 209 -17.01 -10.94 4.04
C GLU A 209 -15.73 -11.06 4.86
N GLN A 210 -15.48 -12.24 5.36
CA GLN A 210 -14.22 -12.61 6.00
C GLN A 210 -13.42 -13.47 5.01
N ILE A 211 -12.19 -13.06 4.69
CA ILE A 211 -11.32 -13.89 3.86
C ILE A 211 -10.85 -15.10 4.68
N PRO A 212 -11.28 -16.34 4.35
CA PRO A 212 -10.97 -17.52 5.14
C PRO A 212 -9.45 -17.75 5.28
N GLY A 213 -9.01 -18.05 6.48
CA GLY A 213 -7.59 -18.25 6.78
C GLY A 213 -6.82 -16.96 7.06
N THR A 214 -7.49 -15.80 7.12
CA THR A 214 -6.88 -14.49 7.42
C THR A 214 -7.69 -13.72 8.46
N SER A 215 -7.12 -12.62 8.97
CA SER A 215 -7.85 -11.64 9.79
C SER A 215 -8.50 -10.53 8.97
N VAL A 216 -8.43 -10.60 7.64
CA VAL A 216 -8.89 -9.55 6.73
C VAL A 216 -10.36 -9.74 6.42
N SER A 217 -11.13 -8.66 6.55
CA SER A 217 -12.54 -8.61 6.20
C SER A 217 -12.89 -7.34 5.44
N PHE A 218 -13.95 -7.38 4.64
CA PHE A 218 -14.44 -6.23 3.88
C PHE A 218 -15.96 -6.26 3.75
N ASP A 219 -16.55 -5.08 3.60
CA ASP A 219 -17.99 -4.94 3.50
C ASP A 219 -18.48 -5.13 2.07
N MET A 220 -19.56 -5.89 1.92
CA MET A 220 -20.31 -6.09 0.67
C MET A 220 -21.68 -5.42 0.77
N ILE A 221 -22.00 -4.58 -0.19
CA ILE A 221 -23.24 -3.81 -0.25
C ILE A 221 -24.21 -4.48 -1.20
N ALA A 222 -25.42 -4.71 -0.76
CA ALA A 222 -26.52 -5.25 -1.57
C ALA A 222 -27.04 -4.14 -2.51
N ILE A 223 -26.75 -4.26 -3.80
CA ILE A 223 -27.18 -3.33 -4.83
C ILE A 223 -28.46 -3.85 -5.46
N PRO A 224 -29.61 -3.17 -5.27
CA PRO A 224 -30.87 -3.62 -5.86
C PRO A 224 -30.79 -3.54 -7.39
N GLY A 225 -31.36 -4.51 -8.07
CA GLY A 225 -31.51 -4.41 -9.52
C GLY A 225 -32.42 -3.25 -9.91
N GLY A 226 -32.28 -2.77 -11.13
CA GLY A 226 -33.13 -1.67 -11.63
C GLY A 226 -32.69 -1.12 -12.97
N GLY A 227 -33.54 -0.23 -13.52
CA GLY A 227 -33.25 0.48 -14.75
C GLY A 227 -32.59 1.84 -14.50
N PHE A 228 -31.69 2.26 -15.39
CA PHE A 228 -31.09 3.58 -15.36
C PHE A 228 -30.69 4.07 -16.74
N LYS A 229 -30.39 5.37 -16.85
CA LYS A 229 -29.84 6.00 -18.06
C LYS A 229 -28.31 5.88 -18.02
N MET A 230 -27.74 5.00 -18.83
CA MET A 230 -26.30 4.82 -18.96
C MET A 230 -25.70 5.81 -19.95
N GLY A 231 -24.56 6.39 -19.60
CA GLY A 231 -23.88 7.41 -20.38
C GLY A 231 -24.23 8.84 -19.99
N SER A 232 -23.77 9.81 -20.78
CA SER A 232 -24.01 11.24 -20.52
C SER A 232 -24.76 11.93 -21.65
N PRO A 233 -25.70 12.87 -21.33
CA PRO A 233 -26.42 13.62 -22.36
C PRO A 233 -25.49 14.54 -23.13
N ALA A 234 -25.77 14.81 -24.41
CA ALA A 234 -24.91 15.62 -25.30
C ALA A 234 -24.57 17.02 -24.77
N LYS A 235 -25.44 17.58 -23.90
CA LYS A 235 -25.22 18.90 -23.28
C LYS A 235 -24.35 18.87 -22.01
N GLU A 236 -23.99 17.69 -21.51
CA GLU A 236 -23.18 17.57 -20.31
C GLU A 236 -21.78 18.17 -20.54
N LYS A 237 -21.29 18.93 -19.58
CA LYS A 237 -19.99 19.58 -19.69
C LYS A 237 -18.85 18.59 -19.48
N PHE A 238 -17.81 18.70 -20.29
CA PHE A 238 -16.66 17.81 -20.36
C PHE A 238 -16.99 16.37 -20.80
N ARG A 239 -18.20 16.17 -21.36
CA ARG A 239 -18.58 14.90 -21.99
C ARG A 239 -17.60 14.56 -23.10
N ARG A 240 -17.25 13.27 -23.18
CA ARG A 240 -16.49 12.68 -24.28
C ARG A 240 -17.42 11.96 -25.24
N ASP A 241 -16.98 11.73 -26.47
CA ASP A 241 -17.82 11.11 -27.52
C ASP A 241 -18.20 9.66 -27.19
N ASP A 242 -17.31 8.94 -26.48
CA ASP A 242 -17.49 7.55 -26.06
C ASP A 242 -18.49 7.36 -24.88
N GLU A 243 -18.96 8.44 -24.29
CA GLU A 243 -19.97 8.41 -23.21
C GLU A 243 -21.42 8.37 -23.73
N GLY A 244 -21.64 8.17 -25.00
CA GLY A 244 -22.98 8.18 -25.57
C GLY A 244 -23.11 7.47 -26.92
N PRO A 245 -24.35 7.35 -27.43
CA PRO A 245 -25.60 7.94 -26.93
C PRO A 245 -26.04 7.40 -25.57
N VAL A 246 -26.84 8.19 -24.82
CA VAL A 246 -27.49 7.71 -23.60
C VAL A 246 -28.43 6.57 -23.96
N ARG A 247 -28.44 5.51 -23.20
CA ARG A 247 -29.29 4.31 -23.41
C ARG A 247 -29.95 3.87 -22.11
N ASP A 248 -31.10 3.21 -22.24
CA ASP A 248 -31.79 2.59 -21.11
C ASP A 248 -31.14 1.24 -20.81
N VAL A 249 -30.65 1.07 -19.60
CA VAL A 249 -30.04 -0.18 -19.17
C VAL A 249 -30.74 -0.69 -17.91
N THR A 250 -31.03 -1.98 -17.89
CA THR A 250 -31.51 -2.68 -16.71
C THR A 250 -30.42 -3.62 -16.22
N VAL A 251 -30.11 -3.56 -14.92
CA VAL A 251 -29.17 -4.48 -14.25
C VAL A 251 -29.92 -5.35 -13.24
N SER A 252 -29.53 -6.60 -13.13
CA SER A 252 -30.00 -7.49 -12.07
C SER A 252 -29.42 -7.07 -10.73
N ARG A 253 -29.96 -7.56 -9.62
CA ARG A 253 -29.40 -7.35 -8.29
C ARG A 253 -28.03 -8.03 -8.16
N PHE A 254 -27.11 -7.44 -7.41
CA PHE A 254 -25.79 -7.98 -7.14
C PHE A 254 -25.23 -7.41 -5.82
N PHE A 255 -24.18 -8.01 -5.28
CA PHE A 255 -23.42 -7.43 -4.20
C PHE A 255 -22.16 -6.76 -4.76
N MET A 256 -21.76 -5.62 -4.20
CA MET A 256 -20.54 -4.90 -4.60
C MET A 256 -19.70 -4.57 -3.37
N GLY A 257 -18.40 -4.72 -3.48
CA GLY A 257 -17.46 -4.27 -2.45
C GLY A 257 -17.66 -2.80 -2.12
N LYS A 258 -17.82 -2.48 -0.83
CA LYS A 258 -18.07 -1.12 -0.33
C LYS A 258 -17.02 -0.12 -0.79
N ALA A 259 -15.78 -0.55 -0.86
CA ALA A 259 -14.63 0.21 -1.34
C ALA A 259 -13.87 -0.58 -2.41
N GLN A 260 -12.86 0.05 -2.97
CA GLN A 260 -11.85 -0.59 -3.81
C GLN A 260 -11.10 -1.64 -2.99
N VAL A 261 -10.68 -2.74 -3.60
CA VAL A 261 -9.88 -3.78 -2.94
C VAL A 261 -8.65 -3.13 -2.33
N SER A 262 -8.47 -3.34 -1.04
CA SER A 262 -7.38 -2.78 -0.26
C SER A 262 -6.08 -3.58 -0.42
N TRP A 263 -4.97 -3.00 0.03
CA TRP A 263 -3.71 -3.74 0.10
C TRP A 263 -3.80 -4.92 1.06
N ASP A 264 -4.53 -4.84 2.18
CA ASP A 264 -4.68 -5.96 3.11
C ASP A 264 -5.39 -7.13 2.43
N GLU A 265 -6.45 -6.87 1.66
CA GLU A 265 -7.15 -7.89 0.87
C GLU A 265 -6.26 -8.47 -0.22
N PHE A 266 -5.58 -7.63 -1.00
CA PHE A 266 -4.75 -8.08 -2.12
C PHE A 266 -3.49 -8.81 -1.65
N TRP A 267 -2.86 -8.39 -0.55
CA TRP A 267 -1.73 -9.09 0.03
C TRP A 267 -2.11 -10.46 0.60
N SER A 268 -3.33 -10.62 1.13
CA SER A 268 -3.84 -11.94 1.55
C SER A 268 -3.83 -12.94 0.40
N TYR A 269 -4.28 -12.51 -0.79
CA TYR A 269 -4.20 -13.29 -2.02
C TYR A 269 -2.75 -13.53 -2.45
N HIS A 270 -1.97 -12.46 -2.56
CA HIS A 270 -0.60 -12.54 -3.07
C HIS A 270 0.28 -13.44 -2.22
N ILE A 271 0.21 -13.34 -0.89
CA ILE A 271 1.01 -14.15 0.03
C ILE A 271 0.64 -15.62 -0.07
N GLU A 272 -0.64 -15.94 -0.19
CA GLU A 272 -1.09 -17.33 -0.28
C GLU A 272 -0.71 -17.97 -1.62
N THR A 273 -0.74 -17.20 -2.70
CA THR A 273 -0.57 -17.75 -4.06
C THR A 273 0.79 -17.47 -4.69
N SER A 274 1.54 -16.50 -4.18
CA SER A 274 2.85 -16.10 -4.70
C SER A 274 3.90 -17.19 -4.43
N SER A 275 4.41 -17.79 -5.47
CA SER A 275 5.36 -18.89 -5.36
C SER A 275 6.40 -18.91 -6.48
N GLU A 276 6.44 -17.90 -7.31
CA GLU A 276 7.25 -17.91 -8.54
C GLU A 276 6.90 -19.04 -9.51
N GLY A 277 5.65 -19.45 -9.56
CA GLY A 277 5.21 -20.59 -10.34
C GLY A 277 5.76 -21.92 -9.84
N ARG A 278 6.18 -21.99 -8.57
CA ARG A 278 6.89 -23.16 -8.01
C ARG A 278 6.27 -23.72 -6.74
N ILE A 279 4.96 -23.55 -6.54
CA ILE A 279 4.29 -24.27 -5.46
C ILE A 279 4.34 -25.76 -5.79
N PRO A 280 4.92 -26.61 -4.93
CA PRO A 280 4.87 -28.04 -5.13
C PRO A 280 3.42 -28.52 -5.29
N PRO A 281 3.15 -29.48 -6.20
CA PRO A 281 1.79 -30.00 -6.43
C PRO A 281 1.07 -30.48 -5.17
N GLU A 282 1.83 -30.94 -4.18
CA GLU A 282 1.32 -31.36 -2.88
C GLU A 282 0.70 -30.20 -2.12
N ILE A 283 1.40 -29.06 -2.08
CA ILE A 283 0.94 -27.83 -1.41
C ILE A 283 -0.25 -27.22 -2.16
N MET A 284 -0.25 -27.26 -3.50
CA MET A 284 -1.40 -26.82 -4.29
C MET A 284 -2.67 -27.60 -3.93
N ARG A 285 -2.57 -28.93 -3.78
CA ARG A 285 -3.69 -29.78 -3.36
C ARG A 285 -4.10 -29.52 -1.93
N GLU A 286 -3.17 -29.41 -1.02
CA GLU A 286 -3.40 -29.14 0.40
C GLU A 286 -4.11 -27.79 0.62
N ARG A 287 -3.72 -26.77 -0.14
CA ARG A 287 -4.31 -25.43 -0.08
C ARG A 287 -5.51 -25.23 -1.02
N ASN A 288 -5.95 -26.29 -1.69
CA ASN A 288 -7.02 -26.21 -2.67
C ASN A 288 -6.80 -25.17 -3.79
N LEU A 289 -5.53 -24.94 -4.15
CA LEU A 289 -5.15 -24.08 -5.26
C LEU A 289 -5.27 -24.80 -6.58
N ASN A 290 -5.57 -24.10 -7.64
CA ASN A 290 -5.64 -24.64 -9.00
C ASN A 290 -4.79 -23.82 -9.99
N ALA A 291 -4.74 -24.24 -11.25
CA ALA A 291 -3.94 -23.61 -12.29
C ALA A 291 -4.35 -22.16 -12.61
N PHE A 292 -5.50 -21.68 -12.12
CA PHE A 292 -5.93 -20.30 -12.33
C PHE A 292 -5.34 -19.33 -11.29
N THR A 293 -5.00 -19.81 -10.10
CA THR A 293 -4.39 -18.96 -9.06
C THR A 293 -2.89 -18.87 -9.20
N VAL A 294 -2.29 -19.86 -9.82
CA VAL A 294 -0.84 -19.92 -10.08
C VAL A 294 -0.64 -20.43 -11.49
N ASP A 295 -0.01 -19.70 -12.35
CA ASP A 295 0.41 -20.28 -13.61
C ASP A 295 1.62 -21.22 -13.37
N ALA A 296 1.81 -22.18 -14.28
CA ALA A 296 2.87 -23.19 -14.15
C ALA A 296 4.28 -22.58 -14.31
N ILE A 297 4.40 -21.33 -14.76
CA ILE A 297 5.65 -20.67 -15.12
C ILE A 297 6.00 -19.61 -14.10
N SER A 298 5.09 -18.68 -13.82
CA SER A 298 5.37 -17.46 -13.06
C SER A 298 4.59 -17.32 -11.76
N GLY A 299 3.37 -17.85 -11.63
CA GLY A 299 2.50 -17.55 -10.51
C GLY A 299 2.32 -16.04 -10.30
N PRO A 300 1.66 -15.54 -9.26
CA PRO A 300 1.70 -14.14 -8.90
C PRO A 300 3.10 -13.76 -8.43
N THR A 301 3.97 -13.38 -9.36
CA THR A 301 5.35 -13.00 -9.04
C THR A 301 5.39 -11.73 -8.20
N PRO A 302 6.45 -11.50 -7.40
CA PRO A 302 6.66 -10.21 -6.76
C PRO A 302 6.70 -9.08 -7.79
N PRO A 303 6.16 -7.89 -7.47
CA PRO A 303 6.25 -6.74 -8.35
C PRO A 303 7.72 -6.31 -8.54
N PHE A 304 8.02 -5.73 -9.69
CA PHE A 304 9.29 -5.05 -9.85
C PHE A 304 9.25 -3.74 -9.04
N GLY A 305 10.06 -3.65 -8.00
CA GLY A 305 10.06 -2.51 -7.06
C GLY A 305 8.93 -2.58 -6.02
N ASP A 306 8.60 -1.43 -5.45
CA ASP A 306 7.55 -1.31 -4.45
C ASP A 306 6.17 -1.09 -5.10
N ALA A 307 5.31 -2.10 -5.05
CA ALA A 307 3.96 -2.02 -5.59
C ALA A 307 3.11 -0.93 -4.91
N THR A 308 3.38 -0.61 -3.64
CA THR A 308 2.69 0.45 -2.89
C THR A 308 3.16 1.85 -3.28
N GLN A 309 4.22 1.95 -4.08
CA GLN A 309 4.86 3.21 -4.50
C GLN A 309 5.33 4.10 -3.34
N GLY A 310 5.62 3.50 -2.19
CA GLY A 310 5.99 4.21 -0.96
C GLY A 310 4.82 4.94 -0.28
N TRP A 311 3.58 4.68 -0.71
CA TRP A 311 2.41 5.36 -0.14
C TRP A 311 1.80 4.65 1.06
N GLY A 312 2.32 3.46 1.39
CA GLY A 312 1.83 2.58 2.44
C GLY A 312 0.75 1.61 1.96
N SER A 313 0.46 0.62 2.77
CA SER A 313 -0.49 -0.47 2.58
C SER A 313 -1.75 -0.29 3.45
N GLY A 314 -2.28 -1.36 4.00
CA GLY A 314 -3.46 -1.34 4.85
C GLY A 314 -4.76 -1.16 4.05
N ALA A 315 -5.65 -0.31 4.55
CA ALA A 315 -6.95 -0.02 3.93
C ALA A 315 -6.86 0.84 2.65
N ARG A 316 -5.67 1.27 2.21
CA ARG A 316 -5.49 1.95 0.92
C ARG A 316 -5.81 1.01 -0.23
N PRO A 317 -6.39 1.52 -1.35
CA PRO A 317 -6.63 0.67 -2.51
C PRO A 317 -5.31 0.09 -3.02
N ALA A 318 -5.32 -1.19 -3.33
CA ALA A 318 -4.25 -1.85 -4.04
C ALA A 318 -4.16 -1.29 -5.47
N ILE A 319 -2.93 -1.08 -5.94
CA ILE A 319 -2.63 -0.46 -7.23
C ILE A 319 -1.56 -1.26 -7.99
N THR A 320 -1.29 -0.87 -9.22
CA THR A 320 -0.24 -1.45 -10.08
C THR A 320 -0.48 -2.86 -10.60
N MET A 321 -1.54 -3.57 -10.18
CA MET A 321 -1.87 -4.87 -10.75
C MET A 321 -2.44 -4.76 -12.16
N THR A 322 -2.26 -5.80 -12.96
CA THR A 322 -2.90 -5.93 -14.28
C THR A 322 -4.38 -6.33 -14.15
N HIS A 323 -5.14 -6.19 -15.23
CA HIS A 323 -6.52 -6.69 -15.29
C HIS A 323 -6.57 -8.21 -15.03
N TYR A 324 -5.66 -8.96 -15.65
CA TYR A 324 -5.51 -10.40 -15.42
C TYR A 324 -5.31 -10.72 -13.93
N SER A 325 -4.44 -10.00 -13.24
CA SER A 325 -4.20 -10.20 -11.80
C SER A 325 -5.46 -9.92 -10.96
N ALA A 326 -6.25 -8.92 -11.33
CA ALA A 326 -7.53 -8.62 -10.67
C ALA A 326 -8.57 -9.72 -10.90
N GLU A 327 -8.64 -10.30 -12.10
CA GLU A 327 -9.52 -11.45 -12.39
C GLU A 327 -9.11 -12.69 -11.58
N ILE A 328 -7.81 -12.99 -11.51
CA ILE A 328 -7.32 -14.13 -10.74
C ILE A 328 -7.55 -13.94 -9.24
N TYR A 329 -7.43 -12.70 -8.72
CA TYR A 329 -7.86 -12.39 -7.36
C TYR A 329 -9.35 -12.75 -7.13
N CYS A 330 -10.23 -12.36 -8.04
CA CYS A 330 -11.65 -12.70 -7.93
C CYS A 330 -11.91 -14.22 -7.95
N GLN A 331 -11.19 -14.96 -8.78
CA GLN A 331 -11.28 -16.42 -8.83
C GLN A 331 -10.77 -17.06 -7.53
N TRP A 332 -9.62 -16.60 -7.01
CA TRP A 332 -9.10 -17.04 -5.73
C TRP A 332 -10.09 -16.77 -4.59
N LEU A 333 -10.65 -15.56 -4.51
CA LEU A 333 -11.62 -15.20 -3.50
C LEU A 333 -12.88 -16.08 -3.60
N SER A 334 -13.30 -16.40 -4.84
CA SER A 334 -14.41 -17.30 -5.08
C SER A 334 -14.15 -18.70 -4.54
N MET A 335 -12.96 -19.25 -4.77
CA MET A 335 -12.58 -20.55 -4.23
C MET A 335 -12.51 -20.56 -2.70
N LYS A 336 -11.97 -19.50 -2.12
CA LYS A 336 -11.82 -19.36 -0.66
C LYS A 336 -13.17 -19.29 0.06
N THR A 337 -14.14 -18.61 -0.54
CA THR A 337 -15.42 -18.30 0.10
C THR A 337 -16.57 -19.23 -0.36
N GLY A 338 -16.39 -19.96 -1.44
CA GLY A 338 -17.45 -20.76 -2.07
C GLY A 338 -18.50 -19.92 -2.79
N LYS A 339 -18.27 -18.62 -2.96
CA LYS A 339 -19.16 -17.67 -3.62
C LYS A 339 -18.61 -17.31 -5.01
N LYS A 340 -19.39 -16.62 -5.86
CA LYS A 340 -18.94 -16.20 -7.19
C LYS A 340 -18.57 -14.72 -7.19
N TYR A 341 -17.30 -14.45 -6.98
CA TYR A 341 -16.71 -13.12 -7.11
C TYR A 341 -16.18 -12.89 -8.52
N ARG A 342 -16.35 -11.68 -9.03
CA ARG A 342 -15.84 -11.23 -10.33
C ARG A 342 -15.65 -9.72 -10.36
N LEU A 343 -15.07 -9.21 -11.42
CA LEU A 343 -15.08 -7.79 -11.71
C LEU A 343 -16.52 -7.34 -12.08
N PRO A 344 -16.89 -6.08 -11.81
CA PRO A 344 -18.16 -5.52 -12.26
C PRO A 344 -18.18 -5.41 -13.80
N THR A 345 -19.36 -5.55 -14.40
CA THR A 345 -19.55 -5.04 -15.76
C THR A 345 -19.54 -3.50 -15.73
N GLU A 346 -19.26 -2.87 -16.87
CA GLU A 346 -19.32 -1.41 -16.98
C GLU A 346 -20.70 -0.84 -16.57
N ALA A 347 -21.75 -1.55 -16.93
CA ALA A 347 -23.13 -1.18 -16.58
C ALA A 347 -23.42 -1.29 -15.08
N GLU A 348 -22.98 -2.37 -14.43
CA GLU A 348 -23.10 -2.54 -12.98
C GLU A 348 -22.33 -1.45 -12.24
N TRP A 349 -21.11 -1.16 -12.71
CA TRP A 349 -20.28 -0.11 -12.13
C TRP A 349 -20.96 1.26 -12.21
N GLU A 350 -21.47 1.65 -13.41
CA GLU A 350 -22.11 2.96 -13.59
C GLU A 350 -23.44 3.06 -12.82
N TYR A 351 -24.24 2.00 -12.80
CA TYR A 351 -25.47 1.93 -12.01
C TYR A 351 -25.18 2.14 -10.51
N ALA A 352 -24.21 1.40 -10.00
CA ALA A 352 -23.77 1.51 -8.60
C ALA A 352 -23.20 2.89 -8.27
N ALA A 353 -22.42 3.47 -9.17
CA ALA A 353 -21.84 4.81 -9.00
C ALA A 353 -22.91 5.90 -8.98
N ARG A 354 -23.95 5.78 -9.82
CA ARG A 354 -25.06 6.73 -9.86
C ARG A 354 -25.89 6.73 -8.58
N GLY A 355 -26.09 5.58 -7.96
CA GLY A 355 -26.92 5.49 -6.76
C GLY A 355 -28.33 6.05 -6.94
N GLY A 356 -28.93 5.87 -8.14
CA GLY A 356 -30.24 6.37 -8.50
C GLY A 356 -30.27 7.81 -9.05
N THR A 357 -29.11 8.47 -9.28
CA THR A 357 -29.06 9.82 -9.86
C THR A 357 -28.79 9.80 -11.36
N GLU A 358 -29.21 10.86 -12.06
CA GLU A 358 -28.94 11.07 -13.49
C GLU A 358 -27.93 12.23 -13.73
N THR A 359 -27.36 12.78 -12.67
CA THR A 359 -26.45 13.92 -12.69
C THR A 359 -25.01 13.51 -12.96
N PRO A 360 -24.10 14.45 -13.35
CA PRO A 360 -22.69 14.13 -13.59
C PRO A 360 -21.96 13.52 -12.41
N TYR A 361 -22.41 13.78 -11.19
CA TYR A 361 -21.96 13.17 -9.94
C TYR A 361 -23.17 12.65 -9.17
N PHE A 362 -22.99 11.66 -8.31
CA PHE A 362 -24.07 11.16 -7.45
C PHE A 362 -24.48 12.16 -6.34
N PHE A 363 -23.82 13.29 -6.25
CA PHE A 363 -24.12 14.42 -5.35
C PHE A 363 -24.40 15.69 -6.17
N SER A 364 -24.98 16.70 -5.54
CA SER A 364 -25.29 17.96 -6.20
C SER A 364 -24.01 18.70 -6.59
N GLY A 365 -23.85 19.01 -7.86
CA GLY A 365 -22.67 19.73 -8.34
C GLY A 365 -22.64 19.99 -9.83
N ASN A 366 -21.76 20.90 -10.23
CA ASN A 366 -21.57 21.30 -11.62
C ASN A 366 -20.11 21.10 -12.01
N PRO A 367 -19.79 20.24 -13.00
CA PRO A 367 -18.42 20.00 -13.43
C PRO A 367 -17.63 21.27 -13.74
N LYS A 368 -18.25 22.31 -14.29
CA LYS A 368 -17.57 23.58 -14.56
C LYS A 368 -17.12 24.33 -13.30
N LYS A 369 -17.83 24.14 -12.17
CA LYS A 369 -17.47 24.81 -10.91
C LYS A 369 -16.36 24.06 -10.19
N PHE A 370 -16.34 22.72 -10.30
CA PHE A 370 -15.39 21.88 -9.60
C PHE A 370 -14.06 21.69 -10.32
N SER A 371 -14.07 21.74 -11.67
CA SER A 371 -12.87 21.56 -12.50
C SER A 371 -11.90 22.73 -12.32
N SER A 372 -10.62 22.43 -12.28
CA SER A 372 -9.55 23.42 -12.37
C SER A 372 -9.37 23.99 -13.78
N GLN A 373 -10.05 23.43 -14.78
CA GLN A 373 -10.04 23.90 -16.16
C GLN A 373 -10.90 25.16 -16.31
N GLY A 374 -10.51 26.04 -17.22
CA GLY A 374 -11.21 27.29 -17.44
C GLY A 374 -10.54 28.48 -16.73
N TRP A 375 -10.55 29.64 -17.36
CA TRP A 375 -9.79 30.80 -16.92
C TRP A 375 -10.26 31.38 -15.58
N TRP A 376 -11.58 31.34 -15.28
CA TRP A 376 -12.13 31.75 -13.98
C TRP A 376 -11.58 30.94 -12.83
N ASN A 377 -11.65 29.61 -12.96
CA ASN A 377 -11.17 28.71 -11.90
C ASN A 377 -9.65 28.69 -11.79
N LYS A 378 -8.93 28.98 -12.89
CA LYS A 378 -7.48 29.20 -12.84
C LYS A 378 -7.11 30.47 -12.08
N MET A 379 -7.96 31.50 -12.12
CA MET A 379 -7.72 32.79 -11.46
C MET A 379 -8.20 32.83 -10.00
N PHE A 380 -9.37 32.26 -9.71
CA PHE A 380 -10.04 32.37 -8.41
C PHE A 380 -10.14 31.03 -7.64
N GLY A 381 -9.69 29.93 -8.23
CA GLY A 381 -9.85 28.58 -7.72
C GLY A 381 -11.23 27.97 -8.01
N PRO A 382 -11.33 26.64 -8.12
CA PRO A 382 -12.60 25.94 -8.24
C PRO A 382 -13.32 25.84 -6.88
N ASP A 383 -14.63 25.57 -6.93
CA ASP A 383 -15.42 25.22 -5.75
C ASP A 383 -15.09 23.77 -5.33
N THR A 384 -14.45 23.61 -4.19
CA THR A 384 -13.99 22.30 -3.71
C THR A 384 -14.82 21.74 -2.55
N VAL A 385 -15.72 22.55 -1.96
CA VAL A 385 -16.38 22.19 -0.69
C VAL A 385 -17.19 20.90 -0.79
N THR A 386 -18.07 20.82 -1.77
CA THR A 386 -18.93 19.63 -1.91
C THR A 386 -18.16 18.42 -2.43
N ILE A 387 -17.35 18.61 -3.50
CA ILE A 387 -16.66 17.49 -4.14
C ILE A 387 -15.64 16.83 -3.21
N ASN A 388 -14.93 17.60 -2.39
CA ASN A 388 -13.97 17.08 -1.41
C ASN A 388 -14.59 16.15 -0.36
N THR A 389 -15.91 16.24 -0.18
CA THR A 389 -16.62 15.35 0.75
C THR A 389 -16.76 13.92 0.21
N PHE A 390 -16.76 13.75 -1.11
CA PHE A 390 -17.13 12.51 -1.78
C PHE A 390 -16.05 11.93 -2.69
N VAL A 391 -15.06 12.73 -3.09
CA VAL A 391 -14.12 12.37 -4.15
C VAL A 391 -12.68 12.67 -3.74
N ILE A 392 -11.78 11.71 -3.99
CA ILE A 392 -10.33 11.90 -3.93
C ILE A 392 -9.83 12.15 -5.36
N TYR A 393 -9.33 13.36 -5.63
CA TYR A 393 -8.92 13.80 -6.95
C TYR A 393 -7.71 14.76 -6.85
N ASN A 394 -7.26 15.35 -7.94
CA ASN A 394 -6.00 16.11 -8.00
C ASN A 394 -5.86 17.24 -6.96
N LEU A 395 -6.97 17.86 -6.52
CA LEU A 395 -6.90 19.00 -5.59
C LEU A 395 -6.86 18.60 -4.11
N ASN A 396 -7.21 17.38 -3.75
CA ASN A 396 -7.23 16.94 -2.34
C ASN A 396 -6.46 15.65 -2.05
N SER A 397 -5.97 14.95 -3.08
CA SER A 397 -5.29 13.66 -2.94
C SER A 397 -3.88 13.77 -2.36
N GLY A 398 -3.21 14.93 -2.51
CA GLY A 398 -1.77 15.04 -2.30
C GLY A 398 -0.95 14.19 -3.28
N MET A 399 -1.47 13.99 -4.49
CA MET A 399 -0.88 13.19 -5.58
C MET A 399 -0.62 11.72 -5.22
N LYS A 400 -1.47 11.14 -4.38
CA LYS A 400 -1.43 9.72 -3.99
C LYS A 400 -2.83 9.21 -3.64
N THR A 401 -3.01 7.90 -3.61
CA THR A 401 -4.24 7.28 -3.13
C THR A 401 -4.51 7.59 -1.65
N GLN A 402 -5.76 7.51 -1.25
CA GLN A 402 -6.19 7.71 0.15
C GLN A 402 -7.04 6.54 0.61
N GLU A 403 -7.13 6.36 1.93
CA GLU A 403 -8.01 5.36 2.52
C GLU A 403 -9.49 5.71 2.32
N PRO A 404 -10.40 4.71 2.24
CA PRO A 404 -11.84 4.95 2.06
C PRO A 404 -12.50 5.78 3.16
N SER A 405 -11.86 5.87 4.32
CA SER A 405 -12.33 6.69 5.45
C SER A 405 -12.38 8.19 5.16
N HIS A 406 -11.64 8.66 4.14
CA HIS A 406 -11.54 10.09 3.80
C HIS A 406 -12.74 10.65 3.06
N VAL A 407 -13.65 9.81 2.57
CA VAL A 407 -14.85 10.23 1.82
C VAL A 407 -16.12 9.64 2.40
N ARG A 408 -17.23 10.32 2.11
CA ARG A 408 -18.57 9.81 2.41
C ARG A 408 -19.05 8.84 1.32
N GLU A 409 -20.02 8.03 1.70
CA GLU A 409 -20.68 7.05 0.85
C GLU A 409 -21.60 7.71 -0.17
N ASN A 410 -21.81 7.02 -1.30
CA ASN A 410 -22.84 7.37 -2.25
C ASN A 410 -24.24 6.88 -1.74
N PRO A 411 -25.35 7.16 -2.45
CA PRO A 411 -26.68 6.77 -1.98
C PRO A 411 -26.89 5.26 -1.76
N PHE A 412 -26.09 4.40 -2.39
CA PHE A 412 -26.13 2.95 -2.13
C PHE A 412 -25.22 2.51 -0.99
N GLY A 413 -24.41 3.38 -0.39
CA GLY A 413 -23.50 3.04 0.70
C GLY A 413 -22.07 2.70 0.22
N LEU A 414 -21.73 2.95 -1.04
CA LEU A 414 -20.40 2.70 -1.62
C LEU A 414 -19.48 3.89 -1.44
N LYS A 415 -18.19 3.62 -1.24
CA LYS A 415 -17.13 4.63 -1.10
C LYS A 415 -16.21 4.65 -2.31
N ASN A 416 -15.63 5.81 -2.58
CA ASN A 416 -14.65 6.02 -3.67
C ASN A 416 -15.13 5.52 -5.05
N MET A 417 -16.43 5.62 -5.33
CA MET A 417 -16.93 5.33 -6.68
C MET A 417 -16.39 6.33 -7.70
N LEU A 418 -15.99 7.51 -7.26
CA LEU A 418 -15.38 8.55 -8.08
C LEU A 418 -14.04 8.94 -7.48
N GLY A 419 -12.99 8.94 -8.32
CA GLY A 419 -11.63 9.28 -7.92
C GLY A 419 -10.89 8.15 -7.19
N ASN A 420 -9.81 8.49 -6.52
CA ASN A 420 -8.86 7.63 -5.84
C ASN A 420 -8.07 6.72 -6.81
N VAL A 421 -8.69 5.66 -7.36
CA VAL A 421 -8.12 4.85 -8.44
C VAL A 421 -9.17 4.59 -9.53
N LEU A 422 -8.73 4.49 -10.77
CA LEU A 422 -9.50 3.90 -11.86
C LEU A 422 -9.80 2.44 -11.50
N GLU A 423 -11.02 1.99 -11.79
CA GLU A 423 -11.45 0.63 -11.46
C GLU A 423 -11.70 -0.19 -12.72
N TYR A 424 -11.11 -1.37 -12.77
CA TYR A 424 -11.34 -2.33 -13.85
C TYR A 424 -12.81 -2.78 -13.89
N CYS A 425 -13.34 -2.80 -15.12
CA CYS A 425 -14.55 -3.53 -15.45
C CYS A 425 -14.19 -4.79 -16.27
N SER A 426 -15.09 -5.76 -16.31
CA SER A 426 -14.91 -6.98 -17.11
C SER A 426 -15.05 -6.76 -18.61
N ASP A 427 -15.65 -5.64 -19.01
CA ASP A 427 -15.98 -5.32 -20.40
C ASP A 427 -14.74 -4.92 -21.20
N TRP A 428 -14.66 -5.40 -22.44
CA TRP A 428 -13.76 -4.84 -23.42
C TRP A 428 -14.15 -3.41 -23.77
N TYR A 429 -13.15 -2.54 -23.95
CA TYR A 429 -13.40 -1.16 -24.34
C TYR A 429 -13.58 -1.03 -25.86
N ALA A 430 -14.67 -0.38 -26.24
CA ALA A 430 -14.85 0.16 -27.59
C ALA A 430 -15.47 1.56 -27.48
N PRO A 431 -14.93 2.57 -28.20
CA PRO A 431 -15.43 3.93 -28.12
C PRO A 431 -16.88 4.08 -28.60
N ASP A 432 -17.31 3.19 -29.48
CA ASP A 432 -18.65 3.19 -30.09
C ASP A 432 -19.60 2.12 -29.52
N ALA A 433 -19.24 1.47 -28.40
CA ALA A 433 -20.01 0.40 -27.78
C ALA A 433 -21.48 0.80 -27.51
N TYR A 434 -21.73 2.02 -27.07
CA TYR A 434 -23.07 2.50 -26.76
C TYR A 434 -23.93 2.75 -28.00
N SER A 435 -23.35 3.04 -29.15
CA SER A 435 -24.07 3.23 -30.42
C SER A 435 -24.35 1.92 -31.16
N LYS A 436 -23.57 0.88 -30.90
CA LYS A 436 -23.73 -0.44 -31.54
C LYS A 436 -24.76 -1.33 -30.86
N THR A 437 -25.10 -1.05 -29.64
CA THR A 437 -26.11 -1.79 -28.87
C THR A 437 -27.45 -1.08 -28.94
N GLY A 438 -28.56 -1.83 -28.75
CA GLY A 438 -29.89 -1.26 -28.78
C GLY A 438 -30.14 -0.17 -27.72
N ALA A 439 -31.18 0.65 -27.95
CA ALA A 439 -31.54 1.74 -27.04
C ALA A 439 -31.95 1.26 -25.63
N SER A 440 -32.37 -0.01 -25.50
CA SER A 440 -32.69 -0.66 -24.22
C SER A 440 -32.03 -2.02 -24.16
N VAL A 441 -31.26 -2.27 -23.08
CA VAL A 441 -30.43 -3.47 -22.92
C VAL A 441 -30.48 -3.95 -21.45
N THR A 442 -30.53 -5.28 -21.26
CA THR A 442 -30.50 -5.89 -19.93
C THR A 442 -29.18 -6.60 -19.71
N ASN A 443 -28.50 -6.30 -18.57
CA ASN A 443 -27.21 -6.86 -18.15
C ASN A 443 -26.15 -6.86 -19.28
N PRO A 444 -25.85 -5.73 -19.91
CA PRO A 444 -24.86 -5.70 -20.98
C PRO A 444 -23.46 -6.01 -20.43
N THR A 445 -22.67 -6.73 -21.22
CA THR A 445 -21.30 -7.15 -20.88
C THR A 445 -20.24 -6.56 -21.84
N GLY A 446 -20.63 -5.53 -22.60
CA GLY A 446 -19.73 -4.92 -23.58
C GLY A 446 -19.54 -5.74 -24.87
N PRO A 447 -18.53 -5.42 -25.68
CA PRO A 447 -18.14 -6.20 -26.85
C PRO A 447 -17.64 -7.60 -26.48
N GLU A 448 -17.79 -8.58 -27.39
CA GLU A 448 -17.32 -9.95 -27.16
C GLU A 448 -15.78 -10.06 -27.19
N GLU A 449 -15.10 -9.16 -27.91
CA GLU A 449 -13.65 -9.13 -28.04
C GLU A 449 -13.14 -7.68 -28.06
N GLY A 450 -11.86 -7.50 -27.70
CA GLY A 450 -11.18 -6.22 -27.71
C GLY A 450 -9.69 -6.37 -27.38
N THR A 451 -8.98 -5.27 -27.33
CA THR A 451 -7.55 -5.21 -26.97
C THR A 451 -7.34 -4.53 -25.62
N GLU A 452 -8.26 -3.69 -25.20
CA GLU A 452 -8.20 -2.93 -23.96
C GLU A 452 -9.50 -3.08 -23.19
N TYR A 453 -9.43 -3.02 -21.87
CA TYR A 453 -10.59 -3.13 -20.97
C TYR A 453 -11.12 -1.76 -20.59
N VAL A 454 -12.39 -1.70 -20.24
CA VAL A 454 -13.00 -0.50 -19.66
C VAL A 454 -12.47 -0.29 -18.26
N VAL A 455 -12.11 0.97 -17.95
CA VAL A 455 -11.82 1.42 -16.59
C VAL A 455 -12.61 2.68 -16.27
N ARG A 456 -13.08 2.79 -15.02
CA ARG A 456 -14.08 3.78 -14.61
C ARG A 456 -13.64 4.54 -13.36
N GLY A 457 -14.32 5.68 -13.08
CA GLY A 457 -14.22 6.44 -11.84
C GLY A 457 -13.21 7.57 -11.84
N GLY A 458 -12.19 7.52 -12.67
CA GLY A 458 -11.02 8.42 -12.57
C GLY A 458 -10.14 8.08 -11.37
N HIS A 459 -9.01 8.78 -11.22
CA HIS A 459 -8.04 8.51 -10.15
C HIS A 459 -7.60 9.79 -9.44
N TYR A 460 -6.80 9.63 -8.40
CA TYR A 460 -6.29 10.68 -7.51
C TYR A 460 -5.64 11.89 -8.20
N ALA A 461 -5.13 11.74 -9.42
CA ALA A 461 -4.49 12.83 -10.18
C ALA A 461 -5.39 13.44 -11.26
N ASN A 462 -6.62 12.90 -11.46
CA ASN A 462 -7.55 13.45 -12.44
C ASN A 462 -8.22 14.73 -11.93
N ASP A 463 -8.64 15.58 -12.87
CA ASP A 463 -9.48 16.74 -12.60
C ASP A 463 -10.93 16.33 -12.30
N ALA A 464 -11.69 17.20 -11.65
CA ALA A 464 -13.11 16.99 -11.41
C ALA A 464 -13.90 16.70 -12.70
N ALA A 465 -13.49 17.23 -13.83
CA ALA A 465 -14.09 16.96 -15.14
C ALA A 465 -14.00 15.48 -15.55
N ASP A 466 -12.98 14.77 -15.09
CA ASP A 466 -12.68 13.39 -15.47
C ASP A 466 -13.27 12.36 -14.49
N VAL A 467 -13.59 12.77 -13.26
CA VAL A 467 -14.19 11.90 -12.24
C VAL A 467 -15.74 11.94 -12.25
N ARG A 468 -16.37 12.26 -13.40
CA ARG A 468 -17.82 12.17 -13.57
C ARG A 468 -18.27 10.72 -13.65
N VAL A 469 -19.48 10.45 -13.20
CA VAL A 469 -20.05 9.08 -13.20
C VAL A 469 -19.99 8.45 -14.59
N ALA A 470 -20.29 9.20 -15.66
CA ALA A 470 -20.31 8.71 -17.03
C ALA A 470 -18.94 8.69 -17.72
N SER A 471 -17.87 9.23 -17.11
CA SER A 471 -16.56 9.24 -17.72
C SER A 471 -16.03 7.82 -17.94
N ARG A 472 -15.59 7.54 -19.15
CA ARG A 472 -15.05 6.24 -19.58
C ARG A 472 -13.56 6.38 -19.88
N PHE A 473 -12.80 5.35 -19.59
CA PHE A 473 -11.39 5.24 -19.96
C PHE A 473 -11.13 3.81 -20.45
N ALA A 474 -10.06 3.64 -21.19
CA ALA A 474 -9.53 2.34 -21.58
C ALA A 474 -8.23 2.06 -20.82
N THR A 475 -7.93 0.81 -20.59
CA THR A 475 -6.55 0.41 -20.28
C THR A 475 -5.64 0.81 -21.44
N GLN A 476 -4.34 0.85 -21.20
CA GLN A 476 -3.30 1.11 -22.19
C GLN A 476 -2.20 0.07 -21.97
N SER A 477 -2.58 -1.20 -22.07
CA SER A 477 -1.79 -2.33 -21.59
C SER A 477 -0.39 -2.37 -22.18
N GLU A 478 -0.24 -2.18 -23.49
CA GLU A 478 1.07 -2.13 -24.13
C GLU A 478 1.92 -0.95 -23.68
N GLU A 479 1.31 0.24 -23.52
CA GLU A 479 1.99 1.44 -23.07
C GLU A 479 2.46 1.30 -21.63
N TRP A 480 1.59 0.77 -20.76
CA TRP A 480 1.87 0.57 -19.34
C TRP A 480 2.95 -0.48 -19.08
N LEU A 481 3.11 -1.46 -19.97
CA LEU A 481 4.18 -2.46 -19.88
C LEU A 481 5.53 -1.98 -20.41
N LYS A 482 5.61 -0.82 -21.08
CA LYS A 482 6.89 -0.32 -21.60
C LYS A 482 7.93 -0.07 -20.52
N THR A 483 7.47 0.40 -19.37
CA THR A 483 8.34 0.71 -18.22
C THR A 483 8.73 -0.51 -17.39
N ASP A 484 8.09 -1.66 -17.58
CA ASP A 484 8.48 -2.91 -16.94
C ASP A 484 9.82 -3.41 -17.48
N PRO A 485 10.88 -3.52 -16.66
CA PRO A 485 12.19 -3.98 -17.11
C PRO A 485 12.28 -5.51 -17.25
N GLN A 486 11.29 -6.25 -16.77
CA GLN A 486 11.30 -7.72 -16.79
C GLN A 486 11.19 -8.27 -18.23
N GLN A 487 11.79 -9.44 -18.46
CA GLN A 487 11.66 -10.18 -19.71
C GLN A 487 11.47 -11.68 -19.38
N PRO A 488 10.35 -12.29 -19.73
CA PRO A 488 9.16 -11.66 -20.35
C PRO A 488 8.50 -10.63 -19.43
N LYS A 489 7.69 -9.75 -20.01
CA LYS A 489 6.92 -8.74 -19.26
C LYS A 489 6.00 -9.41 -18.26
N SER A 490 5.81 -8.76 -17.10
CA SER A 490 4.91 -9.27 -16.08
C SER A 490 3.46 -9.33 -16.58
N ILE A 491 2.79 -10.43 -16.36
CA ILE A 491 1.34 -10.55 -16.55
C ILE A 491 0.56 -10.15 -15.29
N TRP A 492 1.26 -9.95 -14.17
CA TRP A 492 0.67 -9.68 -12.85
C TRP A 492 0.70 -8.21 -12.47
N TRP A 493 1.75 -7.47 -12.88
CA TRP A 493 2.04 -6.14 -12.40
C TRP A 493 2.46 -5.19 -13.51
N TYR A 494 2.06 -3.93 -13.32
CA TYR A 494 2.70 -2.80 -13.99
C TYR A 494 3.72 -2.16 -13.03
N SER A 495 4.88 -1.73 -13.52
CA SER A 495 5.95 -1.21 -12.66
C SER A 495 5.62 0.15 -12.05
N ASP A 496 4.86 1.01 -12.75
CA ASP A 496 4.64 2.41 -12.38
C ASP A 496 3.23 2.96 -12.64
N VAL A 497 2.25 2.10 -12.92
CA VAL A 497 0.85 2.53 -13.12
C VAL A 497 0.15 2.72 -11.77
N LYS A 498 0.27 3.92 -11.22
CA LYS A 498 -0.10 4.24 -9.83
C LYS A 498 -1.59 4.54 -9.61
N GLY A 499 -2.35 4.66 -10.67
CA GLY A 499 -3.74 5.15 -10.60
C GLY A 499 -4.80 4.11 -10.93
N ILE A 500 -4.46 2.82 -10.94
CA ILE A 500 -5.38 1.75 -11.31
C ILE A 500 -5.51 0.71 -10.19
N GLY A 501 -6.72 0.26 -9.96
CA GLY A 501 -7.11 -0.76 -9.02
C GLY A 501 -8.44 -1.39 -9.45
N PHE A 502 -9.19 -1.98 -8.52
CA PHE A 502 -10.46 -2.63 -8.83
C PHE A 502 -11.34 -2.76 -7.58
N ARG A 503 -12.59 -3.13 -7.79
CA ARG A 503 -13.50 -3.63 -6.75
C ARG A 503 -14.16 -4.92 -7.19
N VAL A 504 -14.71 -5.68 -6.26
CA VAL A 504 -15.34 -6.96 -6.55
C VAL A 504 -16.86 -6.83 -6.58
N VAL A 505 -17.47 -7.69 -7.38
CA VAL A 505 -18.91 -7.97 -7.38
C VAL A 505 -19.11 -9.43 -7.02
N CYS A 506 -20.16 -9.74 -6.28
CA CYS A 506 -20.57 -11.11 -5.98
C CYS A 506 -21.99 -11.37 -6.46
N GLU A 507 -22.20 -12.52 -7.10
CA GLU A 507 -23.51 -12.93 -7.63
C GLU A 507 -24.42 -13.43 -6.50
N PRO A 508 -25.64 -12.89 -6.35
CA PRO A 508 -26.56 -13.28 -5.27
C PRO A 508 -26.94 -14.74 -5.31
N ASP A 509 -27.14 -15.29 -6.49
CA ASP A 509 -27.61 -16.68 -6.68
C ASP A 509 -26.57 -17.73 -6.28
N SER A 510 -25.32 -17.32 -6.10
CA SER A 510 -24.27 -18.16 -5.54
C SER A 510 -24.31 -18.25 -4.00
N ILE A 511 -25.14 -17.43 -3.36
CA ILE A 511 -25.14 -17.22 -1.90
C ILE A 511 -26.53 -17.47 -1.30
N ILE A 512 -27.57 -17.00 -1.97
CA ILE A 512 -28.96 -17.03 -1.49
C ILE A 512 -29.65 -18.19 -2.18
N GLN A 513 -29.87 -19.28 -1.45
CA GLN A 513 -30.69 -20.44 -1.88
C GLN A 513 -32.16 -20.18 -1.66
#